data_a98ba1f66e529819cb08469b187695f5
#
_entry.id   a98ba1f66e529819cb08469b187695f5
#
_cell.length_a   1.000
_cell.length_b   1.000
_cell.length_c   1.000
_cell.angle_alpha   90.00
_cell.angle_beta   90.00
_cell.angle_gamma   90.00
#
_symmetry.space_group_name_H-M   'P 1'
#
loop_
_entity.id
_entity.type
_entity.pdbx_description
1 polymer ?
#
loop_
_entity_poly.entity_id
_entity_poly.type
_entity_poly.pdbx_seq_one_letter_code
_entity_poly.pdbx_strand_id
1 'polypeptide(L)'
;MVQKTLLEEEKIERTIRAVTNGSFTVLDFMAAFKRKYPVDWGKLVKRFGQFGSKRRYTVTTYFSNRLDVYSQKPDSFLEPFTRYEQAKFKDYRRTTPEERKVFGSLWIAVFRKKKRN
;
A
#
# COMPACT_ATOMS: atom_id res chain seq x y z
N MET A 1 -8.17 -0.84 -26.86
CA MET A 1 -7.95 -1.97 -25.95
C MET A 1 -7.70 -1.44 -24.54
N VAL A 2 -8.46 -1.92 -23.60
CA VAL A 2 -8.31 -1.47 -22.23
C VAL A 2 -7.16 -2.24 -21.57
N GLN A 3 -6.17 -1.52 -21.09
CA GLN A 3 -5.08 -2.14 -20.34
C GLN A 3 -5.57 -2.58 -18.98
N LYS A 4 -5.44 -3.85 -18.68
CA LYS A 4 -5.78 -4.35 -17.35
C LYS A 4 -4.78 -3.85 -16.34
N THR A 5 -5.29 -3.26 -15.27
CA THR A 5 -4.47 -2.90 -14.12
C THR A 5 -4.01 -4.19 -13.45
N LEU A 6 -2.73 -4.28 -13.10
CA LEU A 6 -2.19 -5.45 -12.41
C LEU A 6 -2.88 -5.67 -11.06
N LEU A 7 -3.23 -4.59 -10.39
CA LEU A 7 -3.97 -4.65 -9.14
C LEU A 7 -5.33 -3.98 -9.34
N GLU A 8 -6.37 -4.78 -9.40
CA GLU A 8 -7.73 -4.30 -9.60
C GLU A 8 -8.23 -3.58 -8.34
N GLU A 9 -8.99 -2.51 -8.55
CA GLU A 9 -9.53 -1.71 -7.46
C GLU A 9 -10.38 -2.54 -6.50
N GLU A 10 -11.17 -3.48 -7.03
CA GLU A 10 -11.97 -4.37 -6.21
C GLU A 10 -11.12 -5.16 -5.22
N LYS A 11 -9.94 -5.62 -5.66
CA LYS A 11 -9.03 -6.35 -4.78
C LYS A 11 -8.41 -5.44 -3.72
N ILE A 12 -8.16 -4.17 -4.06
CA ILE A 12 -7.71 -3.18 -3.10
C ILE A 12 -8.76 -3.04 -1.99
N GLU A 13 -10.02 -2.87 -2.37
CA GLU A 13 -11.12 -2.67 -1.42
C GLU A 13 -11.32 -3.88 -0.52
N ARG A 14 -11.28 -5.08 -1.10
CA ARG A 14 -11.42 -6.31 -0.33
C ARG A 14 -10.27 -6.50 0.66
N THR A 15 -9.08 -6.12 0.26
CA THR A 15 -7.91 -6.21 1.13
C THR A 15 -8.01 -5.21 2.28
N ILE A 16 -8.47 -3.99 1.99
CA ILE A 16 -8.69 -2.98 3.04
C ILE A 16 -9.69 -3.50 4.07
N ARG A 17 -10.77 -4.14 3.62
CA ARG A 17 -11.76 -4.74 4.53
C ARG A 17 -11.15 -5.85 5.39
N ALA A 18 -10.17 -6.57 4.85
CA ALA A 18 -9.50 -7.66 5.58
C ALA A 18 -8.55 -7.14 6.66
N VAL A 19 -8.07 -5.91 6.52
CA VAL A 19 -7.27 -5.26 7.56
C VAL A 19 -8.21 -4.81 8.67
N THR A 20 -8.00 -5.28 9.89
CA THR A 20 -8.93 -5.05 11.00
C THR A 20 -8.80 -3.67 11.63
N ASN A 21 -7.62 -3.05 11.53
CA ASN A 21 -7.37 -1.75 12.15
C ASN A 21 -7.92 -0.60 11.30
N GLY A 22 -8.26 0.51 11.95
CA GLY A 22 -8.73 1.70 11.26
C GLY A 22 -7.66 2.43 10.48
N SER A 23 -6.39 2.21 10.83
CA SER A 23 -5.24 2.72 10.08
C SER A 23 -4.24 1.59 9.88
N PHE A 24 -3.47 1.68 8.80
CA PHE A 24 -2.52 0.63 8.45
C PHE A 24 -1.41 1.19 7.57
N THR A 25 -0.28 0.50 7.56
CA THR A 25 0.84 0.85 6.67
C THR A 25 0.75 0.04 5.39
N VAL A 26 1.58 0.41 4.41
CA VAL A 26 1.68 -0.37 3.17
C VAL A 26 2.11 -1.82 3.48
N LEU A 27 2.94 -2.02 4.49
CA LEU A 27 3.37 -3.37 4.87
C LEU A 27 2.20 -4.20 5.42
N ASP A 28 1.34 -3.58 6.22
CA ASP A 28 0.13 -4.24 6.73
C ASP A 28 -0.78 -4.65 5.57
N PHE A 29 -0.96 -3.75 4.61
CA PHE A 29 -1.77 -4.03 3.44
C PHE A 29 -1.19 -5.18 2.62
N MET A 30 0.14 -5.16 2.40
CA MET A 30 0.82 -6.20 1.63
C MET A 30 0.67 -7.57 2.29
N ALA A 31 0.78 -7.63 3.61
CA ALA A 31 0.61 -8.88 4.34
C ALA A 31 -0.80 -9.45 4.16
N ALA A 32 -1.81 -8.58 4.25
CA ALA A 32 -3.20 -8.99 4.04
C ALA A 32 -3.45 -9.42 2.60
N PHE A 33 -2.90 -8.67 1.63
CA PHE A 33 -3.03 -8.98 0.22
C PHE A 33 -2.40 -10.34 -0.11
N LYS A 34 -1.21 -10.58 0.41
CA LYS A 34 -0.50 -11.84 0.18
C LYS A 34 -1.31 -13.04 0.67
N ARG A 35 -1.95 -12.91 1.83
CA ARG A 35 -2.79 -13.98 2.37
C ARG A 35 -4.04 -14.21 1.53
N LYS A 36 -4.65 -13.14 1.07
CA LYS A 36 -5.93 -13.20 0.35
C LYS A 36 -5.75 -13.56 -1.12
N TYR A 37 -4.70 -13.07 -1.74
CA TYR A 37 -4.44 -13.24 -3.17
C TYR A 37 -3.01 -13.71 -3.42
N PRO A 38 -2.65 -14.93 -2.98
CA PRO A 38 -1.26 -15.39 -3.10
C PRO A 38 -0.76 -15.51 -4.54
N VAL A 39 -1.64 -15.85 -5.48
CA VAL A 39 -1.25 -15.96 -6.89
C VAL A 39 -0.95 -14.58 -7.46
N ASP A 40 -1.83 -13.61 -7.19
CA ASP A 40 -1.62 -12.22 -7.65
C ASP A 40 -0.38 -11.63 -7.00
N TRP A 41 -0.14 -11.91 -5.71
CA TRP A 41 1.06 -11.49 -5.03
C TRP A 41 2.31 -11.98 -5.75
N GLY A 42 2.34 -13.27 -6.10
CA GLY A 42 3.47 -13.85 -6.81
C GLY A 42 3.73 -13.18 -8.15
N LYS A 43 2.67 -12.87 -8.89
CA LYS A 43 2.79 -12.17 -10.17
C LYS A 43 3.39 -10.77 -10.01
N LEU A 44 2.95 -10.06 -8.98
CA LEU A 44 3.45 -8.70 -8.72
C LEU A 44 4.90 -8.71 -8.28
N VAL A 45 5.28 -9.66 -7.43
CA VAL A 45 6.68 -9.81 -7.01
C VAL A 45 7.57 -10.13 -8.20
N LYS A 46 7.11 -11.01 -9.08
CA LYS A 46 7.87 -11.37 -10.29
C LYS A 46 8.07 -10.16 -11.18
N ARG A 47 7.06 -9.31 -11.30
CA ARG A 47 7.13 -8.14 -12.16
C ARG A 47 7.98 -7.01 -11.58
N PHE A 48 7.80 -6.69 -10.30
CA PHE A 48 8.43 -5.52 -9.69
C PHE A 48 9.62 -5.85 -8.81
N GLY A 49 9.65 -7.04 -8.23
CA GLY A 49 10.66 -7.42 -7.26
C GLY A 49 10.37 -6.88 -5.87
N GLN A 50 11.06 -7.43 -4.88
CA GLN A 50 10.94 -7.01 -3.50
C GLN A 50 12.15 -6.15 -3.12
N PHE A 51 12.01 -5.42 -1.99
CA PHE A 51 13.13 -4.65 -1.46
C PHE A 51 14.36 -5.56 -1.28
N GLY A 52 15.51 -5.08 -1.71
CA GLY A 52 16.75 -5.84 -1.68
C GLY A 52 17.11 -6.52 -2.99
N SER A 53 16.22 -6.49 -3.98
CA SER A 53 16.44 -7.10 -5.29
C SER A 53 17.20 -6.21 -6.28
N LYS A 54 17.81 -5.12 -5.79
CA LYS A 54 18.56 -4.13 -6.58
C LYS A 54 17.71 -3.37 -7.59
N ARG A 55 16.41 -3.26 -7.35
CA ARG A 55 15.50 -2.48 -8.18
C ARG A 55 15.05 -1.24 -7.42
N ARG A 56 14.96 -0.11 -8.14
CA ARG A 56 14.46 1.13 -7.56
C ARG A 56 12.95 1.06 -7.30
N TYR A 57 12.22 0.46 -8.23
CA TYR A 57 10.78 0.33 -8.13
C TYR A 57 10.47 -1.11 -7.74
N THR A 58 9.97 -1.30 -6.54
CA THR A 58 9.64 -2.62 -6.02
C THR A 58 8.12 -2.76 -5.87
N VAL A 59 7.69 -3.97 -5.50
CA VAL A 59 6.27 -4.22 -5.23
C VAL A 59 5.75 -3.30 -4.13
N THR A 60 6.58 -2.95 -3.15
CA THR A 60 6.20 -2.02 -2.09
C THR A 60 5.88 -0.64 -2.65
N THR A 61 6.70 -0.14 -3.57
CA THR A 61 6.46 1.13 -4.24
C THR A 61 5.15 1.08 -5.04
N TYR A 62 4.93 -0.01 -5.73
CA TYR A 62 3.71 -0.20 -6.52
C TYR A 62 2.47 -0.12 -5.63
N PHE A 63 2.44 -0.85 -4.52
CA PHE A 63 1.30 -0.82 -3.61
C PHE A 63 1.11 0.56 -2.98
N SER A 64 2.20 1.22 -2.59
CA SER A 64 2.11 2.58 -2.03
C SER A 64 1.45 3.54 -3.02
N ASN A 65 1.87 3.49 -4.28
CA ASN A 65 1.31 4.36 -5.32
C ASN A 65 -0.16 4.02 -5.60
N ARG A 66 -0.50 2.74 -5.64
CA ARG A 66 -1.89 2.33 -5.88
C ARG A 66 -2.80 2.77 -4.74
N LEU A 67 -2.35 2.64 -3.50
CA LEU A 67 -3.14 3.08 -2.35
C LEU A 67 -3.30 4.61 -2.32
N ASP A 68 -2.24 5.34 -2.66
CA ASP A 68 -2.32 6.79 -2.76
C ASP A 68 -3.38 7.21 -3.79
N VAL A 69 -3.27 6.69 -5.01
CA VAL A 69 -4.22 7.00 -6.09
C VAL A 69 -5.64 6.61 -5.67
N TYR A 70 -5.81 5.43 -5.11
CA TYR A 70 -7.13 4.97 -4.67
C TYR A 70 -7.71 5.89 -3.59
N SER A 71 -6.89 6.35 -2.64
CA SER A 71 -7.35 7.19 -1.55
C SER A 71 -7.89 8.54 -2.02
N GLN A 72 -7.45 9.01 -3.21
CA GLN A 72 -7.89 10.30 -3.74
C GLN A 72 -9.28 10.23 -4.38
N LYS A 73 -9.83 9.06 -4.59
CA LYS A 73 -11.16 8.91 -5.18
C LYS A 73 -12.24 9.26 -4.16
N PRO A 74 -13.29 10.01 -4.56
CA PRO A 74 -14.32 10.46 -3.60
C PRO A 74 -15.04 9.32 -2.90
N ASP A 75 -15.23 8.19 -3.58
CA ASP A 75 -15.96 7.05 -3.04
C ASP A 75 -15.05 5.96 -2.46
N SER A 76 -13.77 6.26 -2.28
CA SER A 76 -12.85 5.28 -1.71
C SER A 76 -13.13 5.03 -0.23
N PHE A 77 -12.65 3.90 0.27
CA PHE A 77 -12.77 3.56 1.70
C PHE A 77 -11.73 4.26 2.57
N LEU A 78 -10.81 5.00 1.94
CA LEU A 78 -9.70 5.63 2.63
C LEU A 78 -9.83 7.14 2.62
N GLU A 79 -9.34 7.78 3.70
CA GLU A 79 -9.14 9.23 3.72
C GLU A 79 -8.06 9.58 2.68
N PRO A 80 -8.16 10.75 2.02
CA PRO A 80 -7.13 11.13 1.04
C PRO A 80 -5.75 11.17 1.69
N PHE A 81 -4.81 10.50 1.05
CA PHE A 81 -3.43 10.43 1.52
C PHE A 81 -2.67 11.68 1.11
N THR A 82 -1.86 12.25 2.01
CA THR A 82 -1.05 13.42 1.72
C THR A 82 0.43 13.06 1.75
N ARG A 83 1.12 13.30 0.63
CA ARG A 83 2.55 13.01 0.53
C ARG A 83 3.36 13.94 1.43
N TYR A 84 4.47 13.44 1.96
CA TYR A 84 5.30 14.16 2.92
C TYR A 84 5.76 15.54 2.42
N GLU A 85 5.98 15.69 1.12
CA GLU A 85 6.43 16.95 0.53
C GLU A 85 5.45 18.10 0.78
N GLN A 86 4.16 17.78 0.89
CA GLN A 86 3.11 18.77 1.04
C GLN A 86 2.66 18.96 2.49
N ALA A 87 2.84 17.94 3.31
CA ALA A 87 2.28 17.91 4.66
C ALA A 87 3.30 17.56 5.74
N LYS A 88 4.56 17.69 5.47
CA LYS A 88 5.63 17.45 6.45
C LYS A 88 5.47 16.12 7.18
N PHE A 89 5.29 15.04 6.43
CA PHE A 89 5.15 13.68 6.96
C PHE A 89 3.87 13.45 7.77
N LYS A 90 2.82 14.24 7.52
CA LYS A 90 1.55 14.13 8.23
C LYS A 90 1.00 12.69 8.19
N ASP A 91 1.00 12.05 7.01
CA ASP A 91 0.47 10.71 6.83
C ASP A 91 1.57 9.66 6.81
N TYR A 92 2.61 9.90 7.61
CA TYR A 92 3.75 9.00 7.72
C TYR A 92 4.07 8.76 9.19
N ARG A 93 4.74 7.65 9.48
CA ARG A 93 5.34 7.41 10.78
C ARG A 93 6.73 6.83 10.60
N ARG A 94 7.51 6.86 11.65
CA ARG A 94 8.85 6.26 11.60
C ARG A 94 8.70 4.74 11.59
N THR A 95 9.56 4.09 10.80
CA THR A 95 9.60 2.63 10.76
C THR A 95 10.29 2.09 12.01
N THR A 96 9.88 0.88 12.44
CA THR A 96 10.63 0.14 13.46
C THR A 96 11.88 -0.44 12.82
N PRO A 97 12.89 -0.87 13.63
CA PRO A 97 14.07 -1.53 13.06
C PRO A 97 13.72 -2.75 12.19
N GLU A 98 12.73 -3.54 12.59
CA GLU A 98 12.29 -4.71 11.82
C GLU A 98 11.68 -4.31 10.48
N GLU A 99 10.84 -3.28 10.49
CA GLU A 99 10.25 -2.77 9.26
C GLU A 99 11.31 -2.20 8.32
N ARG A 100 12.31 -1.54 8.87
CA ARG A 100 13.38 -0.95 8.09
C ARG A 100 14.18 -2.00 7.32
N LYS A 101 14.34 -3.18 7.89
CA LYS A 101 15.02 -4.30 7.22
C LYS A 101 14.29 -4.75 5.96
N VAL A 102 12.96 -4.63 5.94
CA VAL A 102 12.13 -5.06 4.82
C VAL A 102 11.80 -3.91 3.88
N PHE A 103 11.56 -2.73 4.44
CA PHE A 103 11.09 -1.56 3.69
C PHE A 103 12.24 -0.65 3.22
N GLY A 104 13.26 -0.52 4.02
CA GLY A 104 14.48 0.24 3.66
C GLY A 104 14.39 1.74 3.85
N SER A 105 13.29 2.26 4.39
CA SER A 105 13.11 3.70 4.60
C SER A 105 12.90 4.01 6.07
N LEU A 106 13.27 5.24 6.49
CA LEU A 106 13.00 5.72 7.84
C LEU A 106 11.53 6.06 8.06
N TRP A 107 10.79 6.34 6.99
CA TRP A 107 9.40 6.76 7.05
C TRP A 107 8.53 5.81 6.24
N ILE A 108 7.35 5.52 6.74
CA ILE A 108 6.40 4.65 6.05
C ILE A 108 5.03 5.31 6.03
N ALA A 109 4.36 5.20 4.88
CA ALA A 109 3.02 5.76 4.69
C ALA A 109 1.99 5.05 5.57
N VAL A 110 1.08 5.84 6.14
CA VAL A 110 -0.03 5.35 6.95
C VAL A 110 -1.33 5.76 6.26
N PHE A 111 -2.16 4.79 5.96
CA PHE A 111 -3.47 5.01 5.34
C PHE A 111 -4.56 4.84 6.37
N ARG A 112 -5.60 5.67 6.30
CA ARG A 112 -6.68 5.67 7.28
C ARG A 112 -8.01 5.41 6.60
N LYS A 113 -8.79 4.51 7.20
CA LYS A 113 -10.13 4.22 6.71
C LYS A 113 -11.08 5.38 7.05
N LYS A 114 -12.00 5.66 6.13
CA LYS A 114 -13.05 6.63 6.41
C LYS A 114 -13.96 6.12 7.51
N LYS A 115 -14.40 7.02 8.37
CA LYS A 115 -15.37 6.67 9.39
C LYS A 115 -16.73 6.50 8.72
N ARG A 116 -17.42 5.43 9.11
CA ARG A 116 -18.80 5.20 8.68
C ARG A 116 -19.75 5.70 9.76
N ASN A 117 -20.78 6.39 9.32
CA ASN A 117 -21.86 6.79 10.21
C ASN A 117 -22.96 5.74 10.18
#